data_4a42c9ef2b198f8d8958c0862d7b95f5
#
_entry.id   4a42c9ef2b198f8d8958c0862d7b95f5
#
_cell.length_a   1.000
_cell.length_b   1.000
_cell.length_c   1.000
_cell.angle_alpha   90.00
_cell.angle_beta   90.00
_cell.angle_gamma   90.00
#
_symmetry.space_group_name_H-M   'P 1'
#
loop_
_entity.id
_entity.type
_entity.pdbx_description
1 polymer ?
#
loop_
_entity_poly.entity_id
_entity_poly.type
_entity_poly.pdbx_seq_one_letter_code
_entity_poly.pdbx_strand_id
1 'polypeptide(L)'
;MVETGAIPAAEGRQFKSEPLGVLERPKSLPRGCITAGDRGFFCDYVLDYLQQNGLSRDMVEQGGYTIRTTLDERVQASVQNALDAYGNPTGQGVAEVMSVVRPGRESHKVVAVASSRQYGLDQAAYQTVQPQPFSLVGDGAGSVFKLFTVAAAMERGMGTNTSLSVPRRVQVSGLGAGGAAGCPAGQYCVENAGAYPGSLSVTDALAQ
;
A
#
# COMPACT_ATOMS: atom_id res chain seq x y z
N MET A 1 -6.81 41.23 -25.64
CA MET A 1 -6.09 41.63 -24.41
C MET A 1 -5.50 43.05 -24.57
N VAL A 2 -4.80 43.40 -25.65
CA VAL A 2 -4.38 44.80 -25.87
C VAL A 2 -5.55 45.73 -26.11
N GLU A 3 -6.48 45.35 -26.98
CA GLU A 3 -7.69 46.12 -27.30
C GLU A 3 -8.64 46.33 -26.10
N THR A 4 -8.61 45.38 -25.15
CA THR A 4 -9.41 45.43 -23.91
C THR A 4 -8.67 46.15 -22.77
N GLY A 5 -7.43 46.62 -23.00
CA GLY A 5 -6.60 47.29 -21.99
C GLY A 5 -6.05 46.35 -20.90
N ALA A 6 -6.19 45.04 -21.04
CA ALA A 6 -5.72 44.05 -20.06
C ALA A 6 -4.18 43.93 -20.02
N ILE A 7 -3.50 44.26 -21.12
CA ILE A 7 -2.03 44.36 -21.21
C ILE A 7 -1.62 45.57 -22.05
N PRO A 8 -0.46 46.22 -21.79
CA PRO A 8 0.08 47.24 -22.61
C PRO A 8 0.41 46.78 -24.04
N ALA A 9 0.29 47.68 -25.03
CA ALA A 9 0.58 47.34 -26.43
C ALA A 9 2.04 46.89 -26.67
N ALA A 10 2.98 47.34 -25.83
CA ALA A 10 4.39 46.91 -25.90
C ALA A 10 4.52 45.43 -25.49
N GLU A 11 3.91 45.02 -24.36
CA GLU A 11 3.88 43.62 -23.91
C GLU A 11 3.16 42.72 -24.92
N GLY A 12 2.07 43.21 -25.49
CA GLY A 12 1.34 42.45 -26.52
C GLY A 12 2.19 42.21 -27.78
N ARG A 13 3.07 43.11 -28.15
CA ARG A 13 4.05 42.90 -29.24
C ARG A 13 5.13 41.90 -28.85
N GLN A 14 5.64 42.02 -27.62
CA GLN A 14 6.63 41.09 -27.10
C GLN A 14 6.10 39.66 -27.08
N PHE A 15 4.90 39.42 -26.50
CA PHE A 15 4.29 38.07 -26.45
C PHE A 15 4.02 37.50 -27.84
N LYS A 16 3.75 38.34 -28.84
CA LYS A 16 3.57 37.87 -30.24
C LYS A 16 4.89 37.41 -30.86
N SER A 17 6.03 37.90 -30.40
CA SER A 17 7.36 37.53 -30.90
C SER A 17 7.99 36.37 -30.14
N GLU A 18 7.47 36.07 -28.98
CA GLU A 18 7.95 34.93 -28.16
C GLU A 18 7.29 33.59 -28.62
N PRO A 19 8.05 32.50 -28.60
CA PRO A 19 7.47 31.18 -28.83
C PRO A 19 6.33 30.90 -27.82
N LEU A 20 5.24 30.34 -28.25
CA LEU A 20 4.08 30.00 -27.42
C LEU A 20 4.40 29.00 -26.28
N GLY A 21 5.65 28.53 -26.17
CA GLY A 21 6.05 27.53 -25.18
C GLY A 21 5.40 26.15 -25.42
N VAL A 22 4.75 26.00 -26.56
CA VAL A 22 4.15 24.70 -26.93
C VAL A 22 5.28 23.77 -27.33
N LEU A 23 5.44 22.69 -26.61
CA LEU A 23 6.39 21.64 -26.98
C LEU A 23 5.87 20.94 -28.24
N GLU A 24 6.74 20.73 -29.23
CA GLU A 24 6.40 19.96 -30.46
C GLU A 24 5.86 18.57 -30.15
N ARG A 25 6.31 18.02 -29.04
CA ARG A 25 5.75 16.80 -28.44
C ARG A 25 5.45 17.11 -26.98
N PRO A 26 4.20 17.33 -26.62
CA PRO A 26 3.84 17.48 -25.22
C PRO A 26 4.35 16.24 -24.49
N LYS A 27 5.13 16.43 -23.43
CA LYS A 27 5.39 15.38 -22.47
C LYS A 27 4.09 15.15 -21.72
N SER A 28 3.08 14.62 -22.39
CA SER A 28 1.97 14.03 -21.67
C SER A 28 2.56 12.92 -20.84
N LEU A 29 2.21 12.84 -19.58
CA LEU A 29 2.32 11.62 -18.81
C LEU A 29 1.16 10.72 -19.29
N PRO A 30 1.30 10.06 -20.47
CA PRO A 30 0.22 9.24 -20.97
C PRO A 30 0.17 8.07 -20.01
N ARG A 31 -0.94 7.81 -19.39
CA ARG A 31 -1.21 6.63 -18.57
C ARG A 31 -0.90 6.77 -17.08
N GLY A 32 -1.08 7.96 -16.50
CA GLY A 32 -1.07 8.14 -15.05
C GLY A 32 0.22 7.67 -14.37
N CYS A 33 0.10 6.76 -13.41
CA CYS A 33 1.20 6.32 -12.58
C CYS A 33 2.21 5.36 -13.26
N ILE A 34 1.95 4.89 -14.50
CA ILE A 34 2.86 3.97 -15.21
C ILE A 34 4.24 4.57 -15.42
N THR A 35 4.32 5.88 -15.67
CA THR A 35 5.59 6.57 -15.87
C THR A 35 6.38 6.82 -14.59
N ALA A 36 5.80 6.51 -13.44
CA ALA A 36 6.47 6.65 -12.14
C ALA A 36 7.45 5.48 -11.83
N GLY A 37 7.52 4.46 -12.69
CA GLY A 37 8.43 3.34 -12.54
C GLY A 37 8.18 2.54 -11.26
N ASP A 38 9.21 2.35 -10.45
CA ASP A 38 9.16 1.68 -9.14
C ASP A 38 8.26 2.36 -8.10
N ARG A 39 7.81 3.59 -8.38
CA ARG A 39 6.90 4.37 -7.55
C ARG A 39 5.45 4.29 -8.04
N GLY A 40 5.16 3.47 -9.07
CA GLY A 40 3.85 3.38 -9.69
C GLY A 40 2.73 3.01 -8.71
N PHE A 41 2.97 2.03 -7.85
CA PHE A 41 2.02 1.64 -6.79
C PHE A 41 1.82 2.75 -5.76
N PHE A 42 2.90 3.44 -5.36
CA PHE A 42 2.77 4.58 -4.44
C PHE A 42 2.00 5.74 -5.08
N CYS A 43 2.24 6.03 -6.35
CA CYS A 43 1.50 7.03 -7.11
C CYS A 43 0.01 6.70 -7.14
N ASP A 44 -0.35 5.46 -7.44
CA ASP A 44 -1.75 5.02 -7.51
C ASP A 44 -2.43 5.06 -6.13
N TYR A 45 -1.72 4.65 -5.07
CA TYR A 45 -2.16 4.81 -3.69
C TYR A 45 -2.47 6.28 -3.35
N VAL A 46 -1.61 7.23 -3.77
CA VAL A 46 -1.85 8.66 -3.53
C VAL A 46 -3.10 9.14 -4.25
N LEU A 47 -3.32 8.72 -5.51
CA LEU A 47 -4.52 9.09 -6.26
C LEU A 47 -5.79 8.51 -5.64
N ASP A 48 -5.74 7.26 -5.17
CA ASP A 48 -6.85 6.63 -4.45
C ASP A 48 -7.16 7.37 -3.14
N TYR A 49 -6.13 7.69 -2.36
CA TYR A 49 -6.26 8.47 -1.13
C TYR A 49 -6.89 9.85 -1.37
N LEU A 50 -6.45 10.56 -2.41
CA LEU A 50 -7.00 11.86 -2.79
C LEU A 50 -8.47 11.76 -3.18
N GLN A 51 -8.82 10.72 -3.95
CA GLN A 51 -10.20 10.47 -4.36
C GLN A 51 -11.11 10.20 -3.16
N GLN A 52 -10.66 9.39 -2.20
CA GLN A 52 -11.39 9.14 -0.95
C GLN A 52 -11.57 10.40 -0.09
N ASN A 53 -10.69 11.38 -0.26
CA ASN A 53 -10.74 12.68 0.43
C ASN A 53 -11.34 13.82 -0.43
N GLY A 54 -12.05 13.49 -1.50
CA GLY A 54 -12.86 14.44 -2.28
C GLY A 54 -12.15 15.10 -3.46
N LEU A 55 -10.89 14.77 -3.75
CA LEU A 55 -10.19 15.24 -4.94
C LEU A 55 -10.17 14.13 -6.00
N SER A 56 -11.12 14.18 -6.94
CA SER A 56 -11.25 13.15 -7.96
C SER A 56 -10.04 13.10 -8.92
N ARG A 57 -9.86 11.95 -9.60
CA ARG A 57 -8.83 11.80 -10.63
C ARG A 57 -8.98 12.85 -11.74
N ASP A 58 -10.20 13.10 -12.20
CA ASP A 58 -10.46 14.12 -13.22
C ASP A 58 -9.99 15.51 -12.80
N MET A 59 -10.24 15.89 -11.54
CA MET A 59 -9.75 17.16 -10.99
C MET A 59 -8.22 17.23 -10.99
N VAL A 60 -7.54 16.15 -10.60
CA VAL A 60 -6.08 16.08 -10.62
C VAL A 60 -5.54 16.18 -12.05
N GLU A 61 -6.19 15.50 -13.00
CA GLU A 61 -5.80 15.48 -14.42
C GLU A 61 -6.04 16.81 -15.13
N GLN A 62 -7.06 17.57 -14.71
CA GLN A 62 -7.28 18.94 -15.19
C GLN A 62 -6.17 19.90 -14.78
N GLY A 63 -5.37 19.52 -13.80
CA GLY A 63 -4.08 20.10 -13.50
C GLY A 63 -4.11 21.25 -12.51
N GLY A 64 -2.95 21.88 -12.35
CA GLY A 64 -2.74 23.03 -11.47
C GLY A 64 -2.40 22.66 -10.02
N TYR A 65 -2.43 21.39 -9.65
CA TYR A 65 -2.10 20.95 -8.29
C TYR A 65 -0.61 20.62 -8.14
N THR A 66 -0.06 21.02 -7.00
CA THR A 66 1.22 20.50 -6.50
C THR A 66 0.96 19.54 -5.36
N ILE A 67 1.09 18.25 -5.60
CA ILE A 67 0.83 17.20 -4.61
C ILE A 67 2.13 16.86 -3.92
N ARG A 68 2.25 17.21 -2.62
CA ARG A 68 3.38 16.82 -1.77
C ARG A 68 3.01 15.54 -1.03
N THR A 69 3.81 14.51 -1.20
CA THR A 69 3.58 13.20 -0.63
C THR A 69 4.51 12.91 0.55
N THR A 70 4.26 11.79 1.21
CA THR A 70 5.09 11.27 2.31
C THR A 70 6.13 10.25 1.82
N LEU A 71 6.26 10.05 0.51
CA LEU A 71 7.23 9.14 -0.07
C LEU A 71 8.65 9.43 0.45
N ASP A 72 9.30 8.39 0.95
CA ASP A 72 10.72 8.40 1.28
C ASP A 72 11.46 7.58 0.22
N GLU A 73 12.19 8.25 -0.65
CA GLU A 73 12.86 7.61 -1.79
C GLU A 73 13.87 6.54 -1.37
N ARG A 74 14.52 6.70 -0.22
CA ARG A 74 15.49 5.71 0.29
C ARG A 74 14.77 4.46 0.79
N VAL A 75 13.66 4.66 1.49
CA VAL A 75 12.83 3.55 1.96
C VAL A 75 12.20 2.83 0.77
N GLN A 76 11.66 3.56 -0.22
CA GLN A 76 11.09 2.97 -1.43
C GLN A 76 12.12 2.11 -2.18
N ALA A 77 13.33 2.64 -2.39
CA ALA A 77 14.40 1.90 -3.05
C ALA A 77 14.82 0.65 -2.25
N SER A 78 14.89 0.75 -0.91
CA SER A 78 15.23 -0.40 -0.07
C SER A 78 14.17 -1.49 -0.13
N VAL A 79 12.88 -1.10 -0.14
CA VAL A 79 11.74 -2.01 -0.29
C VAL A 79 11.78 -2.70 -1.65
N GLN A 80 11.99 -1.96 -2.73
CA GLN A 80 12.06 -2.53 -4.07
C GLN A 80 13.24 -3.49 -4.20
N ASN A 81 14.43 -3.12 -3.70
CA ASN A 81 15.60 -4.00 -3.70
C ASN A 81 15.36 -5.31 -2.93
N ALA A 82 14.63 -5.24 -1.81
CA ALA A 82 14.28 -6.44 -1.04
C ALA A 82 13.30 -7.34 -1.81
N LEU A 83 12.29 -6.75 -2.45
CA LEU A 83 11.34 -7.49 -3.29
C LEU A 83 12.00 -8.10 -4.52
N ASP A 84 12.95 -7.39 -5.13
CA ASP A 84 13.72 -7.89 -6.29
C ASP A 84 14.67 -9.04 -5.89
N ALA A 85 15.22 -8.98 -4.68
CA ALA A 85 16.17 -9.99 -4.19
C ALA A 85 15.49 -11.27 -3.66
N TYR A 86 14.33 -11.14 -3.06
CA TYR A 86 13.65 -12.23 -2.33
C TYR A 86 12.28 -12.60 -2.89
N GLY A 87 11.68 -11.73 -3.69
CA GLY A 87 10.42 -12.00 -4.37
C GLY A 87 10.60 -12.68 -5.72
N ASN A 88 9.48 -13.13 -6.28
CA ASN A 88 9.45 -13.70 -7.62
C ASN A 88 8.61 -12.83 -8.56
N PRO A 89 9.21 -11.90 -9.31
CA PRO A 89 8.47 -10.99 -10.19
C PRO A 89 7.71 -11.69 -11.31
N THR A 90 8.06 -12.94 -11.63
CA THR A 90 7.42 -13.74 -12.70
C THR A 90 6.62 -14.92 -12.16
N GLY A 91 6.52 -15.09 -10.84
CA GLY A 91 5.76 -16.17 -10.21
C GLY A 91 4.28 -16.11 -10.61
N GLN A 92 3.71 -17.22 -11.09
CA GLN A 92 2.31 -17.26 -11.46
C GLN A 92 1.42 -17.33 -10.23
N GLY A 93 0.38 -16.50 -10.20
CA GLY A 93 -0.63 -16.50 -9.12
C GLY A 93 -0.15 -15.91 -7.79
N VAL A 94 1.09 -15.45 -7.70
CA VAL A 94 1.65 -14.86 -6.46
C VAL A 94 2.32 -13.54 -6.77
N ALA A 95 2.12 -12.56 -5.90
CA ALA A 95 2.87 -11.31 -5.86
C ALA A 95 3.18 -10.99 -4.39
N GLU A 96 4.45 -10.77 -4.11
CA GLU A 96 4.90 -10.26 -2.83
C GLU A 96 4.72 -8.75 -2.79
N VAL A 97 4.19 -8.25 -1.70
CA VAL A 97 3.89 -6.82 -1.55
C VAL A 97 4.45 -6.29 -0.24
N MET A 98 4.83 -5.02 -0.25
CA MET A 98 5.31 -4.35 0.94
C MET A 98 4.83 -2.91 0.99
N SER A 99 4.18 -2.56 2.12
CA SER A 99 3.80 -1.20 2.45
C SER A 99 4.49 -0.80 3.75
N VAL A 100 5.19 0.32 3.74
CA VAL A 100 5.93 0.81 4.90
C VAL A 100 5.25 2.05 5.44
N VAL A 101 4.89 1.97 6.72
CA VAL A 101 4.21 3.05 7.43
C VAL A 101 5.11 3.52 8.57
N ARG A 102 5.40 4.81 8.61
CA ARG A 102 6.13 5.42 9.72
C ARG A 102 5.22 5.50 10.94
N PRO A 103 5.58 4.88 12.07
CA PRO A 103 4.77 4.95 13.27
C PRO A 103 4.66 6.37 13.81
N GLY A 104 3.53 6.70 14.41
CA GLY A 104 3.29 7.99 15.05
C GLY A 104 2.00 7.96 15.87
N ARG A 105 1.87 8.87 16.81
CA ARG A 105 0.67 8.96 17.66
C ARG A 105 -0.49 9.68 16.96
N GLU A 106 -0.17 10.68 16.15
CA GLU A 106 -1.17 11.56 15.52
C GLU A 106 -1.34 11.27 14.03
N SER A 107 -0.36 10.63 13.41
CA SER A 107 -0.42 10.30 12.00
C SER A 107 0.41 9.06 11.67
N HIS A 108 -0.06 8.27 10.73
CA HIS A 108 0.61 7.09 10.20
C HIS A 108 0.96 7.35 8.74
N LYS A 109 2.20 7.86 8.50
CA LYS A 109 2.64 8.27 7.16
C LYS A 109 3.08 7.05 6.38
N VAL A 110 2.39 6.74 5.30
CA VAL A 110 2.86 5.74 4.33
C VAL A 110 4.06 6.33 3.59
N VAL A 111 5.21 5.67 3.68
CA VAL A 111 6.48 6.17 3.14
C VAL A 111 7.03 5.35 1.98
N ALA A 112 6.54 4.13 1.79
CA ALA A 112 6.83 3.30 0.63
C ALA A 112 5.68 2.33 0.37
N VAL A 113 5.44 2.02 -0.91
CA VAL A 113 4.47 1.03 -1.38
C VAL A 113 5.04 0.37 -2.61
N ALA A 114 5.26 -0.94 -2.57
CA ALA A 114 5.84 -1.68 -3.68
C ALA A 114 5.29 -3.11 -3.80
N SER A 115 5.50 -3.69 -4.95
CA SER A 115 5.21 -5.10 -5.26
C SER A 115 6.42 -5.71 -5.95
N SER A 116 6.56 -7.04 -5.87
CA SER A 116 7.48 -7.81 -6.72
C SER A 116 7.11 -7.70 -8.20
N ARG A 117 5.86 -7.29 -8.51
CA ARG A 117 5.42 -6.99 -9.87
C ARG A 117 5.75 -5.54 -10.22
N GLN A 118 6.23 -5.31 -11.42
CA GLN A 118 6.40 -3.96 -11.93
C GLN A 118 5.03 -3.32 -12.23
N TYR A 119 4.86 -2.04 -11.89
CA TYR A 119 3.64 -1.30 -12.19
C TYR A 119 3.56 -0.98 -13.68
N GLY A 120 2.55 -1.51 -14.37
CA GLY A 120 2.40 -1.32 -15.80
C GLY A 120 1.34 -2.21 -16.43
N LEU A 121 1.20 -2.16 -17.76
CA LEU A 121 0.16 -2.85 -18.53
C LEU A 121 0.70 -3.99 -19.39
N ASP A 122 2.01 -4.21 -19.43
CA ASP A 122 2.59 -5.28 -20.22
C ASP A 122 2.49 -6.61 -19.46
N GLN A 123 1.46 -7.37 -19.77
CA GLN A 123 1.21 -8.68 -19.17
C GLN A 123 2.30 -9.70 -19.55
N ALA A 124 2.92 -9.57 -20.72
CA ALA A 124 3.99 -10.46 -21.14
C ALA A 124 5.27 -10.23 -20.31
N ALA A 125 5.46 -8.99 -19.81
CA ALA A 125 6.51 -8.64 -18.86
C ALA A 125 6.05 -8.79 -17.38
N TYR A 126 4.96 -9.48 -17.12
CA TYR A 126 4.39 -9.70 -15.78
C TYR A 126 4.05 -8.40 -15.03
N GLN A 127 3.79 -7.32 -15.74
CA GLN A 127 3.36 -6.06 -15.13
C GLN A 127 1.91 -6.12 -14.67
N THR A 128 1.58 -5.28 -13.70
CA THR A 128 0.20 -5.12 -13.23
C THR A 128 -0.06 -3.70 -12.73
N VAL A 129 -1.29 -3.25 -12.89
CA VAL A 129 -1.83 -2.03 -12.27
C VAL A 129 -2.81 -2.34 -11.15
N GLN A 130 -2.96 -3.61 -10.78
CA GLN A 130 -3.80 -3.98 -9.65
C GLN A 130 -3.20 -3.45 -8.35
N PRO A 131 -3.99 -2.85 -7.46
CA PRO A 131 -3.50 -2.18 -6.24
C PRO A 131 -3.15 -3.18 -5.13
N GLN A 132 -2.42 -4.24 -5.46
CA GLN A 132 -2.10 -5.34 -4.55
C GLN A 132 -1.52 -4.90 -3.20
N PRO A 133 -0.58 -3.92 -3.13
CA PRO A 133 0.04 -3.53 -1.85
C PRO A 133 -0.89 -2.80 -0.89
N PHE A 134 -2.03 -2.26 -1.35
CA PHE A 134 -2.98 -1.50 -0.53
C PHE A 134 -4.44 -1.88 -0.79
N SER A 135 -4.67 -2.96 -1.54
CA SER A 135 -6.00 -3.51 -1.78
C SER A 135 -6.55 -4.17 -0.53
N LEU A 136 -7.85 -3.98 -0.28
CA LEU A 136 -8.59 -4.72 0.73
C LEU A 136 -9.08 -6.08 0.23
N VAL A 137 -8.81 -6.40 -1.02
CA VAL A 137 -9.18 -7.68 -1.65
C VAL A 137 -8.00 -8.62 -1.58
N GLY A 138 -8.16 -9.73 -0.90
CA GLY A 138 -7.13 -10.76 -0.77
C GLY A 138 -7.51 -11.81 0.27
N ASP A 139 -6.71 -12.84 0.38
CA ASP A 139 -6.91 -13.96 1.31
C ASP A 139 -6.53 -13.63 2.77
N GLY A 140 -6.46 -12.33 3.08
CA GLY A 140 -6.17 -11.82 4.41
C GLY A 140 -4.70 -11.57 4.67
N ALA A 141 -4.43 -10.87 5.77
CA ALA A 141 -3.09 -10.46 6.19
C ALA A 141 -2.25 -11.60 6.79
N GLY A 142 -2.82 -12.78 6.95
CA GLY A 142 -2.15 -13.90 7.60
C GLY A 142 -1.63 -13.52 8.99
N SER A 143 -0.44 -13.96 9.32
CA SER A 143 0.19 -13.73 10.64
C SER A 143 0.53 -12.26 10.94
N VAL A 144 0.58 -11.38 9.93
CA VAL A 144 0.76 -9.93 10.16
C VAL A 144 -0.39 -9.37 10.98
N PHE A 145 -1.59 -9.96 10.89
CA PHE A 145 -2.75 -9.55 11.68
C PHE A 145 -2.60 -9.78 13.18
N LYS A 146 -1.68 -10.64 13.61
CA LYS A 146 -1.39 -10.87 15.03
C LYS A 146 -0.98 -9.60 15.76
N LEU A 147 -0.32 -8.66 15.08
CA LEU A 147 0.05 -7.36 15.65
C LEU A 147 -1.16 -6.57 16.15
N PHE A 148 -2.23 -6.54 15.36
CA PHE A 148 -3.47 -5.84 15.73
C PHE A 148 -4.20 -6.55 16.88
N THR A 149 -4.18 -7.87 16.90
CA THR A 149 -4.73 -8.66 18.01
C THR A 149 -3.99 -8.38 19.32
N VAL A 150 -2.65 -8.35 19.29
CA VAL A 150 -1.83 -8.01 20.46
C VAL A 150 -2.05 -6.57 20.89
N ALA A 151 -2.11 -5.61 19.96
CA ALA A 151 -2.39 -4.20 20.29
C ALA A 151 -3.75 -4.04 20.99
N ALA A 152 -4.80 -4.68 20.48
CA ALA A 152 -6.14 -4.65 21.10
C ALA A 152 -6.16 -5.31 22.49
N ALA A 153 -5.37 -6.37 22.69
CA ALA A 153 -5.23 -7.02 23.99
C ALA A 153 -4.48 -6.11 25.00
N MET A 154 -3.45 -5.39 24.53
CA MET A 154 -2.71 -4.42 25.35
C MET A 154 -3.58 -3.22 25.75
N GLU A 155 -4.43 -2.72 24.87
CA GLU A 155 -5.42 -1.68 25.18
C GLU A 155 -6.38 -2.12 26.31
N ARG A 156 -6.63 -3.41 26.41
CA ARG A 156 -7.45 -4.02 27.49
C ARG A 156 -6.65 -4.40 28.73
N GLY A 157 -5.39 -3.96 28.83
CA GLY A 157 -4.54 -4.12 30.00
C GLY A 157 -3.63 -5.36 30.00
N MET A 158 -3.53 -6.09 28.88
CA MET A 158 -2.58 -7.19 28.77
C MET A 158 -1.16 -6.64 28.61
N GLY A 159 -0.24 -7.08 29.48
CA GLY A 159 1.17 -6.70 29.36
C GLY A 159 1.95 -7.61 28.42
N THR A 160 3.08 -7.14 27.91
CA THR A 160 3.98 -7.92 27.02
C THR A 160 4.52 -9.20 27.67
N ASN A 161 4.66 -9.21 29.00
CA ASN A 161 5.12 -10.35 29.79
C ASN A 161 3.97 -11.25 30.29
N THR A 162 2.70 -10.93 29.91
CA THR A 162 1.57 -11.79 30.29
C THR A 162 1.76 -13.16 29.68
N SER A 163 1.63 -14.18 30.53
CA SER A 163 1.72 -15.58 30.10
C SER A 163 0.43 -16.03 29.41
N LEU A 164 0.59 -16.56 28.23
CA LEU A 164 -0.47 -17.14 27.42
C LEU A 164 -0.41 -18.67 27.47
N SER A 165 -1.55 -19.31 27.63
CA SER A 165 -1.67 -20.76 27.38
C SER A 165 -1.60 -21.02 25.87
N VAL A 166 -0.76 -21.94 25.45
CA VAL A 166 -0.50 -22.28 24.05
C VAL A 166 -0.87 -23.76 23.79
N PRO A 167 -2.17 -24.11 23.79
CA PRO A 167 -2.59 -25.45 23.47
C PRO A 167 -2.35 -25.72 21.97
N ARG A 168 -2.10 -26.98 21.64
CA ARG A 168 -1.94 -27.39 20.23
C ARG A 168 -3.16 -27.01 19.39
N ARG A 169 -4.37 -27.09 19.99
CA ARG A 169 -5.65 -26.83 19.33
C ARG A 169 -6.60 -26.11 20.27
N VAL A 170 -7.30 -25.13 19.74
CA VAL A 170 -8.40 -24.44 20.40
C VAL A 170 -9.69 -24.67 19.60
N GLN A 171 -10.79 -24.93 20.29
CA GLN A 171 -12.12 -25.04 19.71
C GLN A 171 -12.97 -23.88 20.24
N VAL A 172 -13.51 -23.09 19.32
CA VAL A 172 -14.25 -21.88 19.66
C VAL A 172 -15.68 -21.99 19.14
N SER A 173 -16.64 -21.86 20.06
CA SER A 173 -18.06 -21.79 19.72
C SER A 173 -18.46 -20.37 19.32
N GLY A 174 -19.46 -20.24 18.41
CA GLY A 174 -19.99 -18.93 18.01
C GLY A 174 -19.24 -18.22 16.88
N LEU A 175 -18.17 -18.78 16.35
CA LEU A 175 -17.44 -18.26 15.17
C LEU A 175 -17.80 -18.97 13.85
N GLY A 176 -18.88 -19.75 13.85
CA GLY A 176 -19.26 -20.59 12.73
C GLY A 176 -18.63 -21.97 12.79
N ALA A 177 -18.70 -22.72 11.68
CA ALA A 177 -18.10 -24.03 11.55
C ALA A 177 -16.89 -23.96 10.62
N GLY A 178 -15.83 -24.73 10.90
CA GLY A 178 -14.66 -24.80 10.01
C GLY A 178 -13.32 -24.75 10.75
N GLY A 179 -12.29 -24.28 10.05
CA GLY A 179 -10.91 -24.27 10.54
C GLY A 179 -10.20 -25.61 10.33
N ALA A 180 -9.42 -26.06 11.32
CA ALA A 180 -8.62 -27.27 11.24
C ALA A 180 -9.46 -28.53 11.03
N ALA A 181 -8.91 -29.52 10.35
CA ALA A 181 -9.59 -30.78 10.02
C ALA A 181 -10.14 -31.50 11.27
N GLY A 182 -11.30 -32.15 11.13
CA GLY A 182 -11.94 -32.86 12.23
C GLY A 182 -12.52 -31.96 13.33
N CYS A 183 -12.89 -30.72 12.99
CA CYS A 183 -13.57 -29.81 13.90
C CYS A 183 -15.00 -30.28 14.15
N PRO A 184 -15.48 -30.32 15.42
CA PRO A 184 -16.85 -30.65 15.72
C PRO A 184 -17.85 -29.68 15.06
N ALA A 185 -19.07 -30.20 14.77
CA ALA A 185 -20.11 -29.38 14.19
C ALA A 185 -20.44 -28.18 15.08
N GLY A 186 -20.56 -26.97 14.45
CA GLY A 186 -20.88 -25.73 15.15
C GLY A 186 -19.71 -25.08 15.89
N GLN A 187 -18.51 -25.64 15.74
CA GLN A 187 -17.29 -25.04 16.30
C GLN A 187 -16.27 -24.64 15.19
N TYR A 188 -15.47 -23.65 15.48
CA TYR A 188 -14.33 -23.26 14.68
C TYR A 188 -13.04 -23.69 15.39
N CYS A 189 -12.19 -24.45 14.69
CA CYS A 189 -10.98 -25.01 15.26
C CYS A 189 -9.73 -24.31 14.74
N VAL A 190 -8.87 -23.89 15.66
CA VAL A 190 -7.57 -23.29 15.35
C VAL A 190 -6.47 -24.22 15.85
N GLU A 191 -5.53 -24.57 14.99
CA GLU A 191 -4.35 -25.35 15.34
C GLU A 191 -3.08 -24.53 15.10
N ASN A 192 -2.12 -24.69 16.01
CA ASN A 192 -0.80 -24.18 15.79
C ASN A 192 -0.07 -24.98 14.70
N ALA A 193 0.63 -24.31 13.79
CA ALA A 193 1.35 -24.93 12.68
C ALA A 193 2.56 -25.77 13.15
N GLY A 194 3.05 -25.53 14.35
CA GLY A 194 4.20 -26.20 14.96
C GLY A 194 3.97 -26.65 16.40
N ALA A 195 4.99 -27.28 16.96
CA ALA A 195 5.04 -27.61 18.38
C ALA A 195 5.65 -26.43 19.15
N TYR A 196 4.90 -25.89 20.07
CA TYR A 196 5.31 -24.77 20.93
C TYR A 196 5.27 -25.20 22.41
N PRO A 197 6.00 -24.51 23.29
CA PRO A 197 5.81 -24.67 24.73
C PRO A 197 4.34 -24.46 25.13
N GLY A 198 3.88 -25.15 26.15
CA GLY A 198 2.47 -25.03 26.62
C GLY A 198 2.10 -23.67 27.18
N SER A 199 3.10 -22.79 27.38
CA SER A 199 2.95 -21.40 27.82
C SER A 199 4.05 -20.53 27.21
N LEU A 200 3.68 -19.34 26.75
CA LEU A 200 4.60 -18.32 26.22
C LEU A 200 4.20 -16.94 26.75
N SER A 201 5.16 -16.03 26.86
CA SER A 201 4.80 -14.62 27.03
C SER A 201 4.16 -14.06 25.74
N VAL A 202 3.45 -12.94 25.83
CA VAL A 202 2.92 -12.24 24.64
C VAL A 202 4.04 -11.91 23.65
N THR A 203 5.20 -11.44 24.16
CA THR A 203 6.38 -11.14 23.34
C THR A 203 6.89 -12.38 22.62
N ASP A 204 7.08 -13.49 23.33
CA ASP A 204 7.59 -14.72 22.73
C ASP A 204 6.58 -15.32 21.74
N ALA A 205 5.30 -15.26 22.06
CA ALA A 205 4.24 -15.73 21.16
C ALA A 205 4.12 -14.90 19.87
N LEU A 206 4.50 -13.62 19.91
CA LEU A 206 4.52 -12.78 18.73
C LEU A 206 5.77 -13.00 17.86
N ALA A 207 6.87 -13.42 18.47
CA ALA A 207 8.15 -13.68 17.81
C ALA A 207 8.22 -15.05 17.10
N GLN A 208 7.26 -15.95 17.39
CA GLN A 208 7.15 -17.30 16.78
C GLN A 208 6.30 -17.23 15.48
#